data_2518cf891aec32cb04c73f8dca24c30e
#
_entry.id   2518cf891aec32cb04c73f8dca24c30e
#
_cell.length_a   1.000
_cell.length_b   1.000
_cell.length_c   1.000
_cell.angle_alpha   90.00
_cell.angle_beta   90.00
_cell.angle_gamma   90.00
#
_symmetry.space_group_name_H-M   'P 1'
#
loop_
_entity.id
_entity.type
_entity.pdbx_description
1 polymer ?
#
loop_
_entity_poly.entity_id
_entity_poly.type
_entity_poly.pdbx_seq_one_letter_code
_entity_poly.pdbx_strand_id
1 'polypeptide(L)'
;MSVQPESASPAPPAPGSAVTRPGTAATAAALTATLGLAAASWAVTVRQMNGMDMGVATKLGSFAFFAALWAWMMAAMMLPGAAPAVVRRAQAGGVRAVPLFVGSYLVVWALLGVVVYALYRPHGAVAAGSVAIAAGVYELTPLKRYFRRRCRESVRSGLGFGLCCVGSSIGLMVLLVALGVMSITWMVVITVLVLAQKLLPARAAFDVPLALAIIGLGILIVLAPASVPGLTPPM
;
A
#
# COMPACT_ATOMS: atom_id res chain seq x y z
N MET A 1 49.26 -18.29 -54.72
CA MET A 1 47.78 -18.28 -54.82
C MET A 1 47.30 -19.06 -53.63
N SER A 2 46.98 -18.35 -52.52
CA SER A 2 46.50 -18.97 -51.27
C SER A 2 44.98 -18.83 -51.27
N VAL A 3 44.24 -19.93 -51.29
CA VAL A 3 42.83 -20.02 -51.22
C VAL A 3 42.46 -19.94 -49.73
N GLN A 4 41.74 -18.87 -49.33
CA GLN A 4 41.14 -18.76 -48.01
C GLN A 4 39.89 -19.69 -47.93
N PRO A 5 39.70 -20.44 -46.84
CA PRO A 5 38.46 -21.18 -46.65
C PRO A 5 37.31 -20.22 -46.27
N GLU A 6 36.24 -20.33 -47.00
CA GLU A 6 34.97 -19.67 -46.85
C GLU A 6 34.35 -19.99 -45.47
N SER A 7 34.18 -18.96 -44.65
CA SER A 7 33.55 -19.06 -43.31
C SER A 7 32.07 -19.34 -43.49
N ALA A 8 31.63 -20.54 -43.15
CA ALA A 8 30.21 -20.92 -43.09
C ALA A 8 29.43 -20.02 -42.10
N SER A 9 28.47 -19.31 -42.60
CA SER A 9 27.52 -18.51 -41.81
C SER A 9 26.69 -19.41 -40.88
N PRO A 10 26.56 -19.12 -39.60
CA PRO A 10 25.76 -19.93 -38.70
C PRO A 10 24.29 -19.85 -39.12
N ALA A 11 23.62 -21.01 -39.17
CA ALA A 11 22.20 -21.14 -39.48
C ALA A 11 21.31 -20.34 -38.50
N PRO A 12 20.21 -19.74 -38.98
CA PRO A 12 19.28 -19.01 -38.09
C PRO A 12 18.65 -19.99 -37.10
N PRO A 13 18.42 -19.55 -35.82
CA PRO A 13 17.78 -20.39 -34.81
C PRO A 13 16.32 -20.69 -35.20
N ALA A 14 15.91 -21.95 -35.00
CA ALA A 14 14.57 -22.42 -35.28
C ALA A 14 13.49 -21.63 -34.51
N PRO A 15 12.37 -21.26 -35.17
CA PRO A 15 11.28 -20.59 -34.48
C PRO A 15 10.51 -21.61 -33.63
N GLY A 16 10.48 -21.44 -32.30
CA GLY A 16 9.53 -22.19 -31.50
C GLY A 16 9.93 -22.71 -30.14
N SER A 17 11.03 -22.29 -29.52
CA SER A 17 11.23 -22.55 -28.09
C SER A 17 11.22 -21.21 -27.35
N ALA A 18 10.06 -20.86 -26.78
CA ALA A 18 10.01 -19.86 -25.73
C ALA A 18 10.79 -20.42 -24.52
N VAL A 19 12.11 -20.24 -24.54
CA VAL A 19 12.98 -20.51 -23.40
C VAL A 19 12.57 -19.53 -22.33
N THR A 20 11.64 -19.94 -21.49
CA THR A 20 11.32 -19.23 -20.24
C THR A 20 12.61 -19.17 -19.44
N ARG A 21 13.23 -18.00 -19.45
CA ARG A 21 14.45 -17.74 -18.67
C ARG A 21 14.14 -18.14 -17.23
N PRO A 22 14.92 -18.99 -16.55
CA PRO A 22 14.61 -19.49 -15.21
C PRO A 22 14.32 -18.37 -14.18
N GLY A 23 14.78 -17.14 -14.42
CA GLY A 23 14.45 -15.98 -13.63
C GLY A 23 13.02 -15.45 -13.79
N THR A 24 12.35 -15.69 -14.93
CA THR A 24 10.98 -15.16 -15.16
C THR A 24 9.91 -15.98 -14.44
N ALA A 25 10.01 -17.31 -14.45
CA ALA A 25 9.08 -18.19 -13.73
C ALA A 25 9.16 -17.97 -12.20
N ALA A 26 10.36 -17.86 -11.67
CA ALA A 26 10.58 -17.61 -10.25
C ALA A 26 10.08 -16.22 -9.81
N THR A 27 10.28 -15.18 -10.64
CA THR A 27 9.76 -13.84 -10.39
C THR A 27 8.23 -13.83 -10.45
N ALA A 28 7.64 -14.54 -11.42
CA ALA A 28 6.19 -14.68 -11.51
C ALA A 28 5.62 -15.40 -10.27
N ALA A 29 6.25 -16.48 -9.81
CA ALA A 29 5.84 -17.19 -8.60
C ALA A 29 5.88 -16.28 -7.35
N ALA A 30 6.94 -15.48 -7.18
CA ALA A 30 7.04 -14.53 -6.07
C ALA A 30 5.94 -13.46 -6.12
N LEU A 31 5.64 -12.95 -7.30
CA LEU A 31 4.55 -11.99 -7.51
C LEU A 31 3.19 -12.61 -7.18
N THR A 32 2.92 -13.81 -7.73
CA THR A 32 1.68 -14.54 -7.47
C THR A 32 1.50 -14.85 -5.99
N ALA A 33 2.54 -15.30 -5.30
CA ALA A 33 2.51 -15.54 -3.85
C ALA A 33 2.21 -14.25 -3.06
N THR A 34 2.83 -13.12 -3.44
CA THR A 34 2.62 -11.84 -2.77
C THR A 34 1.19 -11.32 -2.99
N LEU A 35 0.66 -11.41 -4.21
CA LEU A 35 -0.72 -11.01 -4.52
C LEU A 35 -1.74 -11.98 -3.93
N GLY A 36 -1.43 -13.28 -3.90
CA GLY A 36 -2.24 -14.30 -3.23
C GLY A 36 -2.35 -14.03 -1.72
N LEU A 37 -1.24 -13.68 -1.08
CA LEU A 37 -1.25 -13.26 0.33
C LEU A 37 -2.11 -12.00 0.53
N ALA A 38 -2.02 -11.02 -0.34
CA ALA A 38 -2.86 -9.83 -0.29
C ALA A 38 -4.35 -10.18 -0.42
N ALA A 39 -4.72 -11.03 -1.37
CA ALA A 39 -6.10 -11.47 -1.57
C ALA A 39 -6.64 -12.26 -0.36
N ALA A 40 -5.85 -13.19 0.17
CA ALA A 40 -6.20 -13.92 1.39
C ALA A 40 -6.38 -12.96 2.58
N SER A 41 -5.48 -11.98 2.72
CA SER A 41 -5.56 -10.95 3.75
C SER A 41 -6.84 -10.11 3.62
N TRP A 42 -7.26 -9.76 2.40
CA TRP A 42 -8.54 -9.11 2.14
C TRP A 42 -9.71 -9.96 2.61
N ALA A 43 -9.75 -11.25 2.26
CA ALA A 43 -10.82 -12.15 2.67
C ALA A 43 -10.92 -12.28 4.19
N VAL A 44 -9.78 -12.42 4.89
CA VAL A 44 -9.73 -12.47 6.36
C VAL A 44 -10.21 -11.15 6.97
N THR A 45 -9.69 -10.02 6.48
CA THR A 45 -10.04 -8.70 7.00
C THR A 45 -11.53 -8.42 6.86
N VAL A 46 -12.12 -8.64 5.67
CA VAL A 46 -13.55 -8.43 5.44
C VAL A 46 -14.40 -9.30 6.36
N ARG A 47 -14.03 -10.58 6.54
CA ARG A 47 -14.76 -11.49 7.45
C ARG A 47 -14.72 -11.02 8.91
N GLN A 48 -13.56 -10.52 9.36
CA GLN A 48 -13.40 -10.07 10.75
C GLN A 48 -14.02 -8.70 11.01
N MET A 49 -14.09 -7.83 9.99
CA MET A 49 -14.63 -6.48 10.13
C MET A 49 -16.14 -6.39 9.90
N ASN A 50 -16.78 -7.44 9.37
CA ASN A 50 -18.23 -7.44 9.16
C ASN A 50 -18.98 -7.20 10.49
N GLY A 51 -19.82 -6.15 10.52
CA GLY A 51 -20.59 -5.77 11.69
C GLY A 51 -19.83 -5.00 12.77
N MET A 52 -18.56 -4.64 12.53
CA MET A 52 -17.73 -3.89 13.50
C MET A 52 -17.63 -2.39 13.19
N ASP A 53 -18.20 -1.92 12.10
CA ASP A 53 -18.10 -0.52 11.71
C ASP A 53 -19.01 0.35 12.60
N MET A 54 -18.38 1.08 13.51
CA MET A 54 -19.01 2.07 14.39
C MET A 54 -18.57 3.50 14.04
N GLY A 55 -18.03 3.70 12.84
CA GLY A 55 -17.54 4.99 12.38
C GLY A 55 -16.42 5.53 13.27
N VAL A 56 -16.45 6.84 13.56
CA VAL A 56 -15.44 7.52 14.40
C VAL A 56 -15.48 7.09 15.87
N ALA A 57 -16.55 6.43 16.33
CA ALA A 57 -16.71 5.94 17.70
C ALA A 57 -16.15 4.52 17.89
N THR A 58 -15.50 3.93 16.87
CA THR A 58 -14.97 2.56 16.92
C THR A 58 -13.98 2.38 18.07
N LYS A 59 -14.23 1.35 18.90
CA LYS A 59 -13.30 0.92 19.94
C LYS A 59 -12.38 -0.16 19.38
N LEU A 60 -11.06 -0.02 19.58
CA LEU A 60 -10.06 -0.93 19.00
C LEU A 60 -10.06 -2.35 19.63
N GLY A 61 -10.76 -2.55 20.76
CA GLY A 61 -10.73 -3.82 21.46
C GLY A 61 -9.40 -4.11 22.17
N SER A 62 -9.09 -5.39 22.39
CA SER A 62 -7.81 -5.79 22.97
C SER A 62 -6.66 -5.56 22.01
N PHE A 63 -5.45 -5.31 22.55
CA PHE A 63 -4.25 -5.10 21.74
C PHE A 63 -3.96 -6.30 20.81
N ALA A 64 -4.12 -7.53 21.30
CA ALA A 64 -3.85 -8.71 20.49
C ALA A 64 -4.79 -8.82 19.29
N PHE A 65 -6.09 -8.57 19.51
CA PHE A 65 -7.08 -8.55 18.44
C PHE A 65 -6.79 -7.45 17.42
N PHE A 66 -6.55 -6.23 17.90
CA PHE A 66 -6.20 -5.11 17.03
C PHE A 66 -4.93 -5.38 16.22
N ALA A 67 -3.86 -5.87 16.86
CA ALA A 67 -2.58 -6.13 16.20
C ALA A 67 -2.73 -7.19 15.09
N ALA A 68 -3.48 -8.26 15.35
CA ALA A 68 -3.76 -9.28 14.35
C ALA A 68 -4.57 -8.71 13.17
N LEU A 69 -5.65 -7.99 13.46
CA LEU A 69 -6.49 -7.36 12.44
C LEU A 69 -5.70 -6.32 11.63
N TRP A 70 -4.92 -5.48 12.31
CA TRP A 70 -4.06 -4.49 11.68
C TRP A 70 -3.04 -5.12 10.73
N ALA A 71 -2.40 -6.23 11.15
CA ALA A 71 -1.44 -6.93 10.30
C ALA A 71 -2.09 -7.45 9.01
N TRP A 72 -3.28 -8.07 9.11
CA TRP A 72 -4.03 -8.51 7.94
C TRP A 72 -4.45 -7.34 7.05
N MET A 73 -4.97 -6.26 7.64
CA MET A 73 -5.38 -5.06 6.93
C MET A 73 -4.20 -4.43 6.17
N MET A 74 -3.05 -4.29 6.82
CA MET A 74 -1.85 -3.73 6.18
C MET A 74 -1.31 -4.64 5.07
N ALA A 75 -1.32 -5.96 5.24
CA ALA A 75 -0.97 -6.89 4.19
C ALA A 75 -1.92 -6.75 2.98
N ALA A 76 -3.23 -6.71 3.21
CA ALA A 76 -4.25 -6.55 2.18
C ALA A 76 -4.04 -5.27 1.35
N MET A 77 -3.84 -4.13 2.02
CA MET A 77 -3.79 -2.82 1.38
C MET A 77 -2.42 -2.51 0.75
N MET A 78 -1.33 -2.93 1.41
CA MET A 78 0.00 -2.44 1.08
C MET A 78 0.80 -3.36 0.16
N LEU A 79 0.55 -4.69 0.19
CA LEU A 79 1.27 -5.64 -0.66
C LEU A 79 1.02 -5.42 -2.17
N PRO A 80 -0.20 -5.13 -2.64
CA PRO A 80 -0.40 -4.85 -4.07
C PRO A 80 0.46 -3.68 -4.56
N GLY A 81 0.57 -2.63 -3.75
CA GLY A 81 1.43 -1.49 -4.06
C GLY A 81 2.93 -1.76 -3.93
N ALA A 82 3.33 -2.81 -3.23
CA ALA A 82 4.72 -3.25 -3.11
C ALA A 82 5.14 -4.21 -4.25
N ALA A 83 4.20 -4.73 -5.05
CA ALA A 83 4.45 -5.70 -6.11
C ALA A 83 5.61 -5.32 -7.07
N PRO A 84 5.73 -4.08 -7.57
CA PRO A 84 6.86 -3.69 -8.41
C PRO A 84 8.21 -3.77 -7.69
N ALA A 85 8.25 -3.52 -6.38
CA ALA A 85 9.46 -3.64 -5.57
C ALA A 85 9.83 -5.10 -5.33
N VAL A 86 8.85 -5.98 -5.10
CA VAL A 86 9.02 -7.43 -4.99
C VAL A 86 9.63 -8.01 -6.26
N VAL A 87 9.10 -7.63 -7.43
CA VAL A 87 9.65 -8.05 -8.73
C VAL A 87 11.11 -7.62 -8.87
N ARG A 88 11.42 -6.35 -8.62
CA ARG A 88 12.81 -5.86 -8.68
C ARG A 88 13.71 -6.55 -7.68
N ARG A 89 13.23 -6.87 -6.48
CA ARG A 89 13.99 -7.60 -5.47
C ARG A 89 14.26 -9.03 -5.88
N ALA A 90 13.27 -9.72 -6.46
CA ALA A 90 13.43 -11.08 -6.99
C ALA A 90 14.45 -11.12 -8.11
N GLN A 91 14.46 -10.12 -8.99
CA GLN A 91 15.42 -10.02 -10.10
C GLN A 91 16.84 -9.72 -9.63
N ALA A 92 17.01 -8.88 -8.61
CA ALA A 92 18.32 -8.46 -8.12
C ALA A 92 18.98 -9.45 -7.14
N GLY A 93 18.19 -10.11 -6.29
CA GLY A 93 18.72 -10.94 -5.20
C GLY A 93 18.17 -12.37 -5.18
N GLY A 94 17.45 -12.77 -6.23
CA GLY A 94 16.78 -14.06 -6.30
C GLY A 94 15.53 -14.14 -5.42
N VAL A 95 14.71 -15.15 -5.71
CA VAL A 95 13.39 -15.36 -5.06
C VAL A 95 13.50 -15.60 -3.55
N ARG A 96 14.59 -16.19 -3.09
CA ARG A 96 14.84 -16.46 -1.66
C ARG A 96 14.94 -15.18 -0.82
N ALA A 97 15.27 -14.04 -1.43
CA ALA A 97 15.32 -12.76 -0.73
C ALA A 97 13.95 -12.08 -0.58
N VAL A 98 12.92 -12.57 -1.27
CA VAL A 98 11.57 -11.97 -1.27
C VAL A 98 10.86 -12.15 0.07
N PRO A 99 10.82 -13.32 0.72
CA PRO A 99 10.17 -13.48 2.02
C PRO A 99 10.74 -12.54 3.09
N LEU A 100 12.06 -12.41 3.14
CA LEU A 100 12.71 -11.49 4.09
C LEU A 100 12.38 -10.03 3.77
N PHE A 101 12.31 -9.66 2.49
CA PHE A 101 11.92 -8.31 2.06
C PHE A 101 10.47 -8.00 2.44
N VAL A 102 9.54 -8.89 2.13
CA VAL A 102 8.10 -8.73 2.45
C VAL A 102 7.89 -8.77 3.96
N GLY A 103 8.51 -9.70 4.68
CA GLY A 103 8.41 -9.80 6.13
C GLY A 103 8.90 -8.54 6.83
N SER A 104 10.10 -8.06 6.50
CA SER A 104 10.64 -6.83 7.08
C SER A 104 9.82 -5.57 6.70
N TYR A 105 9.24 -5.54 5.51
CA TYR A 105 8.29 -4.51 5.09
C TYR A 105 7.02 -4.51 5.97
N LEU A 106 6.44 -5.68 6.23
CA LEU A 106 5.24 -5.82 7.07
C LEU A 106 5.53 -5.53 8.54
N VAL A 107 6.74 -5.81 9.04
CA VAL A 107 7.17 -5.41 10.40
C VAL A 107 7.09 -3.91 10.58
N VAL A 108 7.51 -3.10 9.62
CA VAL A 108 7.38 -1.63 9.69
C VAL A 108 5.91 -1.21 9.87
N TRP A 109 5.00 -1.84 9.13
CA TRP A 109 3.57 -1.56 9.24
C TRP A 109 2.97 -2.07 10.56
N ALA A 110 3.46 -3.21 11.08
CA ALA A 110 3.05 -3.71 12.39
C ALA A 110 3.48 -2.75 13.52
N LEU A 111 4.71 -2.23 13.46
CA LEU A 111 5.20 -1.22 14.42
C LEU A 111 4.37 0.07 14.35
N LEU A 112 3.99 0.51 13.15
CA LEU A 112 3.06 1.63 13.01
C LEU A 112 1.71 1.33 13.68
N GLY A 113 1.22 0.09 13.59
CA GLY A 113 0.00 -0.35 14.29
C GLY A 113 0.10 -0.22 15.81
N VAL A 114 1.26 -0.56 16.38
CA VAL A 114 1.49 -0.35 17.83
C VAL A 114 1.37 1.13 18.19
N VAL A 115 1.97 2.01 17.38
CA VAL A 115 1.89 3.46 17.58
C VAL A 115 0.44 3.95 17.46
N VAL A 116 -0.28 3.49 16.44
CA VAL A 116 -1.71 3.82 16.25
C VAL A 116 -2.52 3.37 17.46
N TYR A 117 -2.35 2.14 17.93
CA TYR A 117 -3.07 1.63 19.10
C TYR A 117 -2.81 2.46 20.37
N ALA A 118 -1.55 2.84 20.61
CA ALA A 118 -1.14 3.62 21.77
C ALA A 118 -1.71 5.05 21.73
N LEU A 119 -1.76 5.67 20.56
CA LEU A 119 -2.18 7.06 20.38
C LEU A 119 -3.65 7.23 20.08
N TYR A 120 -4.32 6.16 19.61
CA TYR A 120 -5.73 6.24 19.24
C TYR A 120 -6.60 6.59 20.44
N ARG A 121 -7.46 7.57 20.22
CA ARG A 121 -8.54 7.93 21.14
C ARG A 121 -9.83 8.03 20.34
N PRO A 122 -10.95 7.52 20.86
CA PRO A 122 -12.26 7.81 20.27
C PRO A 122 -12.45 9.32 20.13
N HIS A 123 -12.86 9.77 18.97
CA HIS A 123 -12.91 11.18 18.63
C HIS A 123 -14.23 11.51 17.93
N GLY A 124 -14.61 12.78 17.91
CA GLY A 124 -15.81 13.24 17.23
C GLY A 124 -15.53 13.68 15.77
N ALA A 125 -16.61 13.99 15.06
CA ALA A 125 -16.55 14.38 13.66
C ALA A 125 -15.63 15.59 13.39
N VAL A 126 -15.62 16.59 14.30
CA VAL A 126 -14.74 17.77 14.15
C VAL A 126 -13.26 17.37 14.14
N ALA A 127 -12.86 16.48 15.04
CA ALA A 127 -11.48 15.98 15.07
C ALA A 127 -11.16 15.17 13.81
N ALA A 128 -12.07 14.29 13.38
CA ALA A 128 -11.93 13.52 12.15
C ALA A 128 -11.77 14.43 10.92
N GLY A 129 -12.59 15.46 10.80
CA GLY A 129 -12.51 16.44 9.72
C GLY A 129 -11.21 17.26 9.75
N SER A 130 -10.76 17.68 10.94
CA SER A 130 -9.48 18.39 11.10
C SER A 130 -8.28 17.51 10.68
N VAL A 131 -8.30 16.25 11.05
CA VAL A 131 -7.28 15.27 10.63
C VAL A 131 -7.32 15.03 9.12
N ALA A 132 -8.52 14.97 8.53
CA ALA A 132 -8.67 14.84 7.07
C ALA A 132 -8.09 16.06 6.34
N ILE A 133 -8.34 17.29 6.82
CA ILE A 133 -7.74 18.51 6.26
C ILE A 133 -6.21 18.44 6.36
N ALA A 134 -5.67 18.08 7.53
CA ALA A 134 -4.23 17.94 7.73
C ALA A 134 -3.61 16.87 6.81
N ALA A 135 -4.29 15.74 6.60
CA ALA A 135 -3.88 14.70 5.66
C ALA A 135 -3.86 15.23 4.22
N GLY A 136 -4.89 15.99 3.81
CA GLY A 136 -4.93 16.61 2.48
C GLY A 136 -3.81 17.64 2.28
N VAL A 137 -3.52 18.46 3.28
CA VAL A 137 -2.37 19.38 3.26
C VAL A 137 -1.06 18.62 3.13
N TYR A 138 -0.90 17.51 3.86
CA TYR A 138 0.29 16.65 3.75
C TYR A 138 0.49 16.14 2.32
N GLU A 139 -0.59 15.82 1.60
CA GLU A 139 -0.53 15.35 0.20
C GLU A 139 0.16 16.36 -0.73
N LEU A 140 0.10 17.67 -0.42
CA LEU A 140 0.73 18.74 -1.20
C LEU A 140 2.19 18.98 -0.81
N THR A 141 2.67 18.44 0.31
CA THR A 141 3.99 18.73 0.83
C THR A 141 5.13 18.18 -0.05
N PRO A 142 6.26 18.88 -0.11
CA PRO A 142 7.46 18.35 -0.77
C PRO A 142 8.01 17.10 -0.07
N LEU A 143 7.74 16.96 1.22
CA LEU A 143 8.14 15.80 2.02
C LEU A 143 7.54 14.50 1.49
N LYS A 144 6.25 14.49 1.16
CA LYS A 144 5.60 13.34 0.52
C LYS A 144 6.25 13.01 -0.82
N ARG A 145 6.53 14.03 -1.65
CA ARG A 145 7.20 13.82 -2.96
C ARG A 145 8.60 13.23 -2.79
N TYR A 146 9.33 13.68 -1.77
CA TYR A 146 10.63 13.12 -1.41
C TYR A 146 10.53 11.63 -1.07
N PHE A 147 9.61 11.23 -0.17
CA PHE A 147 9.42 9.82 0.19
C PHE A 147 8.96 8.97 -1.00
N ARG A 148 8.08 9.48 -1.86
CA ARG A 148 7.67 8.76 -3.09
C ARG A 148 8.84 8.48 -4.03
N ARG A 149 9.74 9.43 -4.22
CA ARG A 149 10.96 9.24 -5.03
C ARG A 149 11.87 8.20 -4.39
N ARG A 150 12.13 8.35 -3.09
CA ARG A 150 12.98 7.44 -2.35
C ARG A 150 12.47 6.01 -2.28
N CYS A 151 11.15 5.78 -2.24
CA CYS A 151 10.54 4.46 -2.35
C CYS A 151 10.90 3.74 -3.66
N ARG A 152 11.06 4.47 -4.75
CA ARG A 152 11.43 3.87 -6.04
C ARG A 152 12.89 3.40 -6.07
N GLU A 153 13.75 4.01 -5.29
CA GLU A 153 15.19 3.72 -5.22
C GLU A 153 15.51 2.66 -4.15
N SER A 154 14.76 2.62 -3.06
CA SER A 154 15.02 1.82 -1.86
C SER A 154 14.50 0.40 -1.97
N VAL A 155 15.02 -0.41 -2.91
CA VAL A 155 14.59 -1.82 -3.10
C VAL A 155 15.55 -2.81 -2.44
N ARG A 156 16.66 -2.34 -1.87
CA ARG A 156 17.67 -3.22 -1.26
C ARG A 156 17.22 -3.82 0.07
N SER A 157 16.45 -3.09 0.86
CA SER A 157 15.99 -3.48 2.19
C SER A 157 14.48 -3.29 2.31
N GLY A 158 13.77 -4.30 2.83
CA GLY A 158 12.33 -4.20 3.12
C GLY A 158 12.03 -3.17 4.21
N LEU A 159 12.91 -3.00 5.20
CA LEU A 159 12.77 -1.95 6.22
C LEU A 159 12.87 -0.55 5.61
N GLY A 160 13.90 -0.29 4.80
CA GLY A 160 14.07 1.01 4.13
C GLY A 160 12.92 1.32 3.17
N PHE A 161 12.47 0.33 2.41
CA PHE A 161 11.29 0.45 1.56
C PHE A 161 10.02 0.70 2.39
N GLY A 162 9.85 0.00 3.53
CA GLY A 162 8.73 0.17 4.46
C GLY A 162 8.66 1.58 5.03
N LEU A 163 9.77 2.11 5.54
CA LEU A 163 9.83 3.47 6.09
C LEU A 163 9.49 4.53 5.03
N CYS A 164 10.05 4.40 3.83
CA CYS A 164 9.71 5.29 2.73
C CYS A 164 8.24 5.16 2.30
N CYS A 165 7.69 3.94 2.34
CA CYS A 165 6.29 3.67 2.05
C CYS A 165 5.38 4.32 3.10
N VAL A 166 5.69 4.18 4.38
CA VAL A 166 4.99 4.88 5.46
C VAL A 166 5.02 6.39 5.21
N GLY A 167 6.19 7.00 5.02
CA GLY A 167 6.30 8.43 4.75
C GLY A 167 5.51 8.87 3.51
N SER A 168 5.43 8.07 2.47
CA SER A 168 4.65 8.42 1.27
C SER A 168 3.14 8.23 1.42
N SER A 169 2.67 7.41 2.37
CA SER A 169 1.26 7.03 2.52
C SER A 169 0.66 7.44 3.87
N ILE A 170 1.44 8.05 4.77
CA ILE A 170 1.01 8.36 6.15
C ILE A 170 -0.24 9.25 6.17
N GLY A 171 -0.36 10.23 5.27
CA GLY A 171 -1.55 11.08 5.17
C GLY A 171 -2.81 10.27 4.95
N LEU A 172 -2.81 9.34 3.98
CA LEU A 172 -3.94 8.46 3.69
C LEU A 172 -4.20 7.46 4.82
N MET A 173 -3.16 6.99 5.52
CA MET A 173 -3.33 6.08 6.66
C MET A 173 -3.95 6.80 7.87
N VAL A 174 -3.51 8.01 8.17
CA VAL A 174 -4.09 8.83 9.24
C VAL A 174 -5.53 9.20 8.90
N LEU A 175 -5.82 9.49 7.62
CA LEU A 175 -7.19 9.70 7.12
C LEU A 175 -8.06 8.46 7.37
N LEU A 176 -7.57 7.25 7.04
CA LEU A 176 -8.30 6.00 7.30
C LEU A 176 -8.63 5.82 8.77
N VAL A 177 -7.63 6.07 9.65
CA VAL A 177 -7.82 5.97 11.11
C VAL A 177 -8.86 6.98 11.61
N ALA A 178 -8.87 8.19 11.05
CA ALA A 178 -9.80 9.26 11.43
C ALA A 178 -11.23 9.01 10.94
N LEU A 179 -11.42 8.42 9.77
CA LEU A 179 -12.74 8.14 9.19
C LEU A 179 -13.37 6.86 9.75
N GLY A 180 -12.57 5.98 10.33
CA GLY A 180 -13.01 4.72 10.90
C GLY A 180 -12.09 3.59 10.46
N VAL A 181 -11.19 3.21 11.36
CA VAL A 181 -10.17 2.18 11.08
C VAL A 181 -10.75 0.81 10.74
N MET A 182 -12.00 0.54 11.12
CA MET A 182 -12.71 -0.72 10.86
C MET A 182 -13.79 -0.58 9.78
N SER A 183 -13.81 0.51 9.01
CA SER A 183 -14.72 0.68 7.89
C SER A 183 -14.17 0.05 6.62
N ILE A 184 -14.84 -0.99 6.12
CA ILE A 184 -14.48 -1.68 4.87
C ILE A 184 -14.54 -0.70 3.70
N THR A 185 -15.52 0.18 3.67
CA THR A 185 -15.69 1.18 2.60
C THR A 185 -14.47 2.10 2.52
N TRP A 186 -14.07 2.70 3.64
CA TRP A 186 -12.89 3.57 3.69
C TRP A 186 -11.60 2.81 3.40
N MET A 187 -11.49 1.56 3.87
CA MET A 187 -10.36 0.70 3.56
C MET A 187 -10.21 0.47 2.05
N VAL A 188 -11.31 0.19 1.32
CA VAL A 188 -11.29 0.03 -0.14
C VAL A 188 -10.87 1.33 -0.82
N VAL A 189 -11.50 2.45 -0.47
CA VAL A 189 -11.20 3.76 -1.07
C VAL A 189 -9.72 4.11 -0.88
N ILE A 190 -9.22 4.02 0.36
CA ILE A 190 -7.82 4.34 0.66
C ILE A 190 -6.86 3.37 -0.04
N THR A 191 -7.21 2.08 -0.15
CA THR A 191 -6.39 1.11 -0.90
C THR A 191 -6.26 1.51 -2.35
N VAL A 192 -7.37 1.86 -3.01
CA VAL A 192 -7.36 2.29 -4.42
C VAL A 192 -6.51 3.56 -4.58
N LEU A 193 -6.65 4.54 -3.67
CA LEU A 193 -5.87 5.77 -3.71
C LEU A 193 -4.36 5.51 -3.51
N VAL A 194 -3.99 4.69 -2.53
CA VAL A 194 -2.59 4.31 -2.29
C VAL A 194 -2.02 3.56 -3.49
N LEU A 195 -2.78 2.64 -4.06
CA LEU A 195 -2.37 1.87 -5.23
C LEU A 195 -2.17 2.78 -6.46
N ALA A 196 -3.13 3.67 -6.70
CA ALA A 196 -3.03 4.66 -7.78
C ALA A 196 -1.78 5.54 -7.61
N GLN A 197 -1.53 6.05 -6.41
CA GLN A 197 -0.33 6.86 -6.13
C GLN A 197 0.99 6.10 -6.29
N LYS A 198 1.01 4.79 -6.06
CA LYS A 198 2.21 3.95 -6.21
C LYS A 198 2.47 3.53 -7.65
N LEU A 199 1.41 3.25 -8.41
CA LEU A 199 1.52 2.80 -9.80
C LEU A 199 1.66 3.97 -10.78
N LEU A 200 0.95 5.06 -10.53
CA LEU A 200 1.00 6.24 -11.38
C LEU A 200 2.27 7.08 -11.12
N PRO A 201 2.82 7.72 -12.15
CA PRO A 201 3.91 8.66 -11.97
C PRO A 201 3.46 9.84 -11.10
N ALA A 202 4.38 10.37 -10.28
CA ALA A 202 4.11 11.55 -9.45
C ALA A 202 3.92 12.78 -10.34
N ARG A 203 2.69 13.10 -10.67
CA ARG A 203 2.30 14.28 -11.47
C ARG A 203 1.41 15.18 -10.63
N ALA A 204 1.66 16.48 -10.66
CA ALA A 204 0.85 17.46 -9.97
C ALA A 204 -0.63 17.40 -10.41
N ALA A 205 -0.88 17.06 -11.67
CA ALA A 205 -2.21 16.89 -12.24
C ALA A 205 -3.07 15.82 -11.52
N PHE A 206 -2.45 14.87 -10.82
CA PHE A 206 -3.17 13.85 -10.02
C PHE A 206 -3.11 14.18 -8.51
N ASP A 207 -1.94 14.57 -8.02
CA ASP A 207 -1.72 14.79 -6.58
C ASP A 207 -2.49 16.00 -6.06
N VAL A 208 -2.63 17.09 -6.86
CA VAL A 208 -3.34 18.31 -6.43
C VAL A 208 -4.87 18.09 -6.35
N PRO A 209 -5.56 17.55 -7.36
CA PRO A 209 -7.00 17.27 -7.24
C PRO A 209 -7.32 16.33 -6.09
N LEU A 210 -6.49 15.29 -5.87
CA LEU A 210 -6.66 14.36 -4.75
C LEU A 210 -6.53 15.07 -3.40
N ALA A 211 -5.53 15.91 -3.23
CA ALA A 211 -5.35 16.68 -2.00
C ALA A 211 -6.52 17.62 -1.74
N LEU A 212 -7.00 18.31 -2.77
CA LEU A 212 -8.18 19.20 -2.67
C LEU A 212 -9.46 18.41 -2.35
N ALA A 213 -9.63 17.22 -2.92
CA ALA A 213 -10.75 16.34 -2.61
C ALA A 213 -10.72 15.88 -1.13
N ILE A 214 -9.54 15.55 -0.60
CA ILE A 214 -9.37 15.16 0.81
C ILE A 214 -9.63 16.36 1.74
N ILE A 215 -9.14 17.56 1.39
CA ILE A 215 -9.42 18.79 2.16
C ILE A 215 -10.90 19.09 2.13
N GLY A 216 -11.55 19.03 0.95
CA GLY A 216 -12.99 19.23 0.80
C GLY A 216 -13.80 18.24 1.61
N LEU A 217 -13.40 16.95 1.60
CA LEU A 217 -14.01 15.93 2.46
C LEU A 217 -13.87 16.31 3.96
N GLY A 218 -12.69 16.76 4.38
CA GLY A 218 -12.47 17.18 5.76
C GLY A 218 -13.36 18.38 6.16
N ILE A 219 -13.51 19.36 5.30
CA ILE A 219 -14.42 20.50 5.49
C ILE A 219 -15.87 20.02 5.57
N LEU A 220 -16.28 19.14 4.67
CA LEU A 220 -17.63 18.56 4.66
C LEU A 220 -17.93 17.82 5.98
N ILE A 221 -16.98 17.03 6.49
CA ILE A 221 -17.11 16.33 7.77
C ILE A 221 -17.30 17.31 8.94
N VAL A 222 -16.60 18.44 8.94
CA VAL A 222 -16.74 19.46 9.99
C VAL A 222 -18.11 20.15 9.92
N LEU A 223 -18.57 20.49 8.71
CA LEU A 223 -19.78 21.28 8.50
C LEU A 223 -21.07 20.44 8.50
N ALA A 224 -21.00 19.22 7.95
CA ALA A 224 -22.14 18.36 7.75
C ALA A 224 -21.78 16.86 7.97
N PRO A 225 -21.46 16.45 9.20
CA PRO A 225 -20.99 15.10 9.49
C PRO A 225 -21.97 13.99 9.10
N ALA A 226 -23.28 14.27 9.14
CA ALA A 226 -24.32 13.32 8.75
C ALA A 226 -24.36 13.01 7.24
N SER A 227 -23.73 13.83 6.40
CA SER A 227 -23.69 13.62 4.94
C SER A 227 -22.62 12.61 4.51
N VAL A 228 -21.69 12.23 5.40
CA VAL A 228 -20.60 11.33 5.08
C VAL A 228 -20.92 9.92 5.62
N PRO A 229 -21.04 8.91 4.72
CA PRO A 229 -21.37 7.55 5.13
C PRO A 229 -20.26 6.96 6.02
N GLY A 230 -20.68 6.22 7.06
CA GLY A 230 -19.77 5.55 7.99
C GLY A 230 -19.17 6.43 9.09
N LEU A 231 -19.51 7.73 9.16
CA LEU A 231 -19.09 8.59 10.29
C LEU A 231 -20.04 8.48 11.50
N THR A 232 -21.31 8.30 11.25
CA THR A 232 -22.33 8.08 12.31
C THR A 232 -22.71 6.61 12.34
N PRO A 233 -22.89 6.00 13.54
CA PRO A 233 -23.40 4.64 13.63
C PRO A 233 -24.75 4.55 12.93
N PRO A 234 -25.06 3.45 12.23
CA PRO A 234 -26.42 3.21 11.74
C PRO A 234 -27.37 3.18 12.96
N MET A 235 -28.42 4.00 12.91
CA MET A 235 -29.49 3.99 13.89
C MET A 235 -30.32 2.71 13.79
#